data_8d8eefc5ece30f3867f836f448b02cfc
#
_entry.id   8d8eefc5ece30f3867f836f448b02cfc
#
_cell.length_a   1.000
_cell.length_b   1.000
_cell.length_c   1.000
_cell.angle_alpha   90.00
_cell.angle_beta   90.00
_cell.angle_gamma   90.00
#
_symmetry.space_group_name_H-M   'P 1'
#
loop_
_entity.id
_entity.type
_entity.pdbx_description
1 polymer ?
#
loop_
_entity_poly.entity_id
_entity_poly.type
_entity_poly.pdbx_seq_one_letter_code
_entity_poly.pdbx_strand_id
1 'polypeptide(L)'
;MFEGWYDLKEDDRVCHAGAFNWTYTLGTGLMDPWTIGATALIPEDGISPEALPDLMKRHSASIFAAAPGVYRKMLKSGSALDLPALRHGLSAGEKLSEPLRDQWKKETGTGVYEAYGMSECSTFISANPTAPAKNGALGSVQTGRHIALLTEDGFAPQGEVGQIAVHRSDPGLMLGYRDANEDTEKRYRGDWFLTGDLGVLSEDGQIHYKGRNDDMMNAGGYRVSPLEVEAALL
;
A
#
# COMPACT_ATOMS: atom_id res chain seq x y z
N MET A 1 1.73 0.33 12.29
CA MET A 1 2.41 -0.05 11.04
C MET A 1 3.17 -1.37 11.19
N PHE A 2 4.02 -1.54 12.20
CA PHE A 2 4.81 -2.77 12.37
C PHE A 2 3.96 -4.03 12.50
N GLU A 3 2.94 -4.01 13.36
CA GLU A 3 2.00 -5.12 13.51
C GLU A 3 0.89 -5.11 12.45
N GLY A 4 0.40 -3.93 12.09
CA GLY A 4 -0.76 -3.78 11.21
C GLY A 4 -0.49 -4.06 9.73
N TRP A 5 0.76 -4.01 9.29
CA TRP A 5 1.15 -4.28 7.91
C TRP A 5 2.34 -5.21 7.79
N TYR A 6 3.48 -4.83 8.38
CA TYR A 6 4.74 -5.53 8.15
C TYR A 6 4.82 -6.91 8.80
N ASP A 7 4.17 -7.13 9.93
CA ASP A 7 4.49 -8.25 10.84
C ASP A 7 6.01 -8.34 11.07
N LEU A 8 6.64 -7.17 11.30
CA LEU A 8 8.08 -6.99 11.35
C LEU A 8 8.63 -7.43 12.71
N LYS A 9 9.72 -8.21 12.69
CA LYS A 9 10.41 -8.75 13.86
C LYS A 9 11.88 -8.32 13.86
N GLU A 10 12.51 -8.35 15.01
CA GLU A 10 13.91 -7.96 15.20
C GLU A 10 14.88 -8.79 14.35
N ASP A 11 14.58 -10.06 14.11
CA ASP A 11 15.39 -10.97 13.31
C ASP A 11 15.10 -10.91 11.80
N ASP A 12 14.15 -10.07 11.37
CA ASP A 12 13.84 -9.92 9.95
C ASP A 12 14.95 -9.25 9.15
N ARG A 13 15.00 -9.62 7.87
CA ARG A 13 15.90 -9.08 6.85
C ARG A 13 15.05 -8.54 5.72
N VAL A 14 14.84 -7.23 5.70
CA VAL A 14 13.93 -6.55 4.77
C VAL A 14 14.70 -6.12 3.53
N CYS A 15 14.31 -6.62 2.37
CA CYS A 15 14.81 -6.17 1.07
C CYS A 15 13.76 -5.29 0.39
N HIS A 16 14.10 -4.03 0.08
CA HIS A 16 13.21 -3.13 -0.65
C HIS A 16 13.80 -2.79 -2.03
N ALA A 17 12.99 -2.99 -3.10
CA ALA A 17 13.44 -2.81 -4.48
C ALA A 17 13.32 -1.37 -5.02
N GLY A 18 12.81 -0.42 -4.23
CA GLY A 18 12.62 0.96 -4.66
C GLY A 18 13.83 1.85 -4.38
N ALA A 19 13.84 3.02 -5.01
CA ALA A 19 14.85 4.04 -4.74
C ALA A 19 14.58 4.77 -3.42
N PHE A 20 15.63 5.06 -2.65
CA PHE A 20 15.54 5.65 -1.30
C PHE A 20 15.18 7.15 -1.28
N ASN A 21 14.98 7.78 -2.42
CA ASN A 21 14.41 9.12 -2.52
C ASN A 21 12.87 9.14 -2.43
N TRP A 22 12.23 7.99 -2.26
CA TRP A 22 10.79 7.83 -2.12
C TRP A 22 10.42 7.43 -0.69
N THR A 23 9.40 8.06 -0.13
CA THR A 23 8.98 7.88 1.28
C THR A 23 8.67 6.42 1.63
N TYR A 24 8.01 5.69 0.73
CA TYR A 24 7.74 4.26 0.91
C TYR A 24 9.04 3.46 1.09
N THR A 25 10.02 3.66 0.20
CA THR A 25 11.28 2.93 0.29
C THR A 25 12.08 3.34 1.51
N LEU A 26 12.17 4.64 1.81
CA LEU A 26 12.91 5.15 2.95
C LEU A 26 12.35 4.63 4.28
N GLY A 27 11.02 4.63 4.43
CA GLY A 27 10.35 4.06 5.61
C GLY A 27 10.53 2.55 5.68
N THR A 28 9.85 1.84 4.80
CA THR A 28 9.73 0.37 4.82
C THR A 28 11.06 -0.35 4.62
N GLY A 29 11.95 0.20 3.78
CA GLY A 29 13.22 -0.43 3.43
C GLY A 29 14.38 -0.10 4.35
N LEU A 30 14.29 0.94 5.18
CA LEU A 30 15.42 1.40 5.98
C LEU A 30 15.04 1.78 7.42
N MET A 31 14.21 2.83 7.58
CA MET A 31 13.98 3.43 8.90
C MET A 31 13.19 2.51 9.83
N ASP A 32 12.14 1.88 9.31
CA ASP A 32 11.27 1.02 10.10
C ASP A 32 11.99 -0.27 10.55
N PRO A 33 12.73 -1.01 9.69
CA PRO A 33 13.57 -2.11 10.13
C PRO A 33 14.56 -1.70 11.24
N TRP A 34 15.26 -0.59 11.08
CA TRP A 34 16.23 -0.12 12.08
C TRP A 34 15.59 0.25 13.42
N THR A 35 14.35 0.78 13.39
CA THR A 35 13.64 1.17 14.62
C THR A 35 13.46 0.00 15.59
N ILE A 36 13.34 -1.22 15.07
CA ILE A 36 13.15 -2.43 15.90
C ILE A 36 14.36 -3.36 15.91
N GLY A 37 15.51 -2.95 15.36
CA GLY A 37 16.73 -3.76 15.31
C GLY A 37 16.82 -4.77 14.18
N ALA A 38 15.86 -4.76 13.22
CA ALA A 38 15.89 -5.61 12.05
C ALA A 38 16.96 -5.15 11.03
N THR A 39 17.31 -6.04 10.10
CA THR A 39 18.28 -5.74 9.04
C THR A 39 17.62 -5.16 7.80
N ALA A 40 18.10 -4.01 7.33
CA ALA A 40 17.77 -3.47 6.01
C ALA A 40 18.76 -4.00 4.96
N LEU A 41 18.25 -4.66 3.90
CA LEU A 41 19.03 -5.08 2.74
C LEU A 41 18.84 -4.05 1.63
N ILE A 42 19.89 -3.34 1.30
CA ILE A 42 19.88 -2.26 0.30
C ILE A 42 20.49 -2.79 -0.99
N PRO A 43 19.69 -3.04 -2.04
CA PRO A 43 20.22 -3.40 -3.36
C PRO A 43 21.08 -2.28 -3.93
N GLU A 44 22.07 -2.64 -4.72
CA GLU A 44 22.86 -1.67 -5.47
C GLU A 44 21.99 -0.90 -6.48
N ASP A 45 22.36 0.35 -6.73
CA ASP A 45 21.66 1.18 -7.73
C ASP A 45 21.69 0.50 -9.09
N GLY A 46 20.53 0.48 -9.75
CA GLY A 46 20.39 -0.09 -11.09
C GLY A 46 20.28 -1.62 -11.14
N ILE A 47 20.17 -2.31 -10.00
CA ILE A 47 19.90 -3.75 -10.01
C ILE A 47 18.59 -4.04 -10.76
N SER A 48 18.63 -5.02 -11.66
CA SER A 48 17.42 -5.39 -12.38
C SER A 48 16.48 -6.23 -11.50
N PRO A 49 15.15 -6.12 -11.70
CA PRO A 49 14.18 -6.96 -10.97
C PRO A 49 14.45 -8.47 -11.08
N GLU A 50 15.01 -8.90 -12.21
CA GLU A 50 15.35 -10.30 -12.47
C GLU A 50 16.52 -10.82 -11.61
N ALA A 51 17.40 -9.92 -11.14
CA ALA A 51 18.52 -10.25 -10.25
C ALA A 51 18.14 -10.23 -8.76
N LEU A 52 16.99 -9.67 -8.40
CA LEU A 52 16.54 -9.57 -7.00
C LEU A 52 16.35 -10.94 -6.33
N PRO A 53 15.81 -11.99 -6.97
CA PRO A 53 15.67 -13.30 -6.34
C PRO A 53 16.99 -13.88 -5.83
N ASP A 54 18.06 -13.78 -6.61
CA ASP A 54 19.39 -14.26 -6.22
C ASP A 54 19.97 -13.46 -5.05
N LEU A 55 19.76 -12.13 -5.06
CA LEU A 55 20.16 -11.26 -3.94
C LEU A 55 19.39 -11.62 -2.67
N MET A 56 18.07 -11.76 -2.77
CA MET A 56 17.20 -12.13 -1.65
C MET A 56 17.60 -13.49 -1.06
N LYS A 57 17.84 -14.50 -1.91
CA LYS A 57 18.28 -15.83 -1.50
C LYS A 57 19.65 -15.78 -0.81
N ARG A 58 20.63 -15.11 -1.42
CA ARG A 58 22.00 -14.98 -0.91
C ARG A 58 22.05 -14.33 0.47
N HIS A 59 21.20 -13.33 0.71
CA HIS A 59 21.16 -12.58 1.95
C HIS A 59 20.02 -13.00 2.89
N SER A 60 19.33 -14.12 2.59
CA SER A 60 18.25 -14.67 3.41
C SER A 60 17.18 -13.62 3.74
N ALA A 61 16.72 -12.87 2.74
CA ALA A 61 15.66 -11.88 2.91
C ALA A 61 14.38 -12.57 3.40
N SER A 62 13.85 -12.13 4.53
CA SER A 62 12.62 -12.65 5.13
C SER A 62 11.38 -11.84 4.74
N ILE A 63 11.55 -10.58 4.39
CA ILE A 63 10.50 -9.70 3.88
C ILE A 63 11.00 -9.03 2.60
N PHE A 64 10.15 -9.03 1.57
CA PHE A 64 10.42 -8.32 0.33
C PHE A 64 9.39 -7.23 0.09
N ALA A 65 9.82 -5.99 -0.12
CA ALA A 65 8.97 -4.84 -0.33
C ALA A 65 9.23 -4.20 -1.71
N ALA A 66 8.16 -4.02 -2.49
CA ALA A 66 8.25 -3.43 -3.83
C ALA A 66 6.89 -2.93 -4.33
N ALA A 67 6.90 -2.08 -5.35
CA ALA A 67 5.71 -1.77 -6.14
C ALA A 67 5.27 -2.99 -6.99
N PRO A 68 3.98 -3.13 -7.37
CA PRO A 68 3.47 -4.25 -8.14
C PRO A 68 4.22 -4.52 -9.44
N GLY A 69 4.71 -3.47 -10.11
CA GLY A 69 5.48 -3.59 -11.34
C GLY A 69 6.77 -4.41 -11.20
N VAL A 70 7.42 -4.38 -10.02
CA VAL A 70 8.63 -5.18 -9.74
C VAL A 70 8.27 -6.65 -9.59
N TYR A 71 7.25 -6.98 -8.82
CA TYR A 71 6.72 -8.36 -8.70
C TYR A 71 6.39 -8.96 -10.07
N ARG A 72 5.72 -8.17 -10.93
CA ARG A 72 5.38 -8.61 -12.29
C ARG A 72 6.62 -8.91 -13.14
N LYS A 73 7.66 -8.10 -13.06
CA LYS A 73 8.93 -8.34 -13.78
C LYS A 73 9.65 -9.57 -13.28
N MET A 74 9.72 -9.76 -11.95
CA MET A 74 10.32 -10.97 -11.36
C MET A 74 9.61 -12.25 -11.82
N LEU A 75 8.28 -12.26 -11.81
CA LEU A 75 7.49 -13.42 -12.26
C LEU A 75 7.61 -13.68 -13.77
N LYS A 76 7.77 -12.65 -14.59
CA LYS A 76 7.95 -12.78 -16.05
C LYS A 76 9.34 -13.29 -16.45
N SER A 77 10.34 -13.20 -15.59
CA SER A 77 11.71 -13.65 -15.88
C SER A 77 11.82 -15.15 -16.15
N GLY A 78 10.81 -15.93 -15.70
CA GLY A 78 10.81 -17.39 -15.84
C GLY A 78 11.83 -18.10 -14.94
N SER A 79 12.57 -17.38 -14.13
CA SER A 79 13.49 -17.94 -13.13
C SER A 79 12.70 -18.52 -11.96
N ALA A 80 13.09 -19.68 -11.47
CA ALA A 80 12.48 -20.24 -10.26
C ALA A 80 12.68 -19.31 -9.07
N LEU A 81 11.60 -18.95 -8.40
CA LEU A 81 11.62 -18.10 -7.20
C LEU A 81 11.82 -18.98 -5.95
N ASP A 82 13.00 -19.60 -5.82
CA ASP A 82 13.37 -20.37 -4.63
C ASP A 82 13.88 -19.43 -3.52
N LEU A 83 12.96 -18.98 -2.67
CA LEU A 83 13.19 -17.98 -1.61
C LEU A 83 12.86 -18.59 -0.22
N PRO A 84 13.67 -19.53 0.28
CA PRO A 84 13.33 -20.35 1.46
C PRO A 84 13.23 -19.54 2.76
N ALA A 85 13.86 -18.36 2.85
CA ALA A 85 13.79 -17.49 4.01
C ALA A 85 12.61 -16.52 3.97
N LEU A 86 11.97 -16.37 2.80
CA LEU A 86 10.91 -15.36 2.61
C LEU A 86 9.64 -15.75 3.37
N ARG A 87 9.23 -14.91 4.31
CA ARG A 87 7.98 -15.05 5.05
C ARG A 87 6.79 -14.48 4.29
N HIS A 88 6.96 -13.31 3.70
CA HIS A 88 5.95 -12.63 2.87
C HIS A 88 6.52 -11.43 2.10
N GLY A 89 5.70 -10.93 1.17
CA GLY A 89 5.94 -9.69 0.45
C GLY A 89 5.07 -8.54 0.94
N LEU A 90 5.52 -7.31 0.70
CA LEU A 90 4.81 -6.06 0.95
C LEU A 90 4.70 -5.26 -0.34
N SER A 91 3.55 -4.64 -0.57
CA SER A 91 3.35 -3.81 -1.76
C SER A 91 2.60 -2.53 -1.44
N ALA A 92 3.04 -1.42 -2.01
CA ALA A 92 2.36 -0.13 -1.92
C ALA A 92 2.65 0.75 -3.15
N GLY A 93 1.94 1.88 -3.25
CA GLY A 93 2.10 2.88 -4.31
C GLY A 93 1.17 2.70 -5.50
N GLU A 94 0.79 1.47 -5.82
CA GLU A 94 -0.17 1.12 -6.87
C GLU A 94 -1.03 -0.05 -6.38
N LYS A 95 -2.21 -0.23 -6.98
CA LYS A 95 -3.07 -1.37 -6.63
C LYS A 95 -2.42 -2.69 -7.05
N LEU A 96 -2.32 -3.61 -6.11
CA LEU A 96 -1.87 -4.98 -6.36
C LEU A 96 -3.04 -5.82 -6.90
N SER A 97 -2.96 -6.24 -8.18
CA SER A 97 -4.01 -7.06 -8.77
C SER A 97 -4.05 -8.47 -8.16
N GLU A 98 -5.25 -9.06 -8.07
CA GLU A 98 -5.41 -10.42 -7.54
C GLU A 98 -4.64 -11.47 -8.36
N PRO A 99 -4.66 -11.46 -9.72
CA PRO A 99 -3.87 -12.41 -10.50
C PRO A 99 -2.37 -12.35 -10.18
N LEU A 100 -1.83 -11.15 -9.95
CA LEU A 100 -0.41 -10.99 -9.60
C LEU A 100 -0.11 -11.55 -8.20
N ARG A 101 -1.00 -11.32 -7.24
CA ARG A 101 -0.92 -11.86 -5.87
C ARG A 101 -0.98 -13.38 -5.87
N ASP A 102 -1.90 -13.96 -6.63
CA ASP A 102 -2.09 -15.40 -6.74
C ASP A 102 -0.90 -16.07 -7.43
N GLN A 103 -0.41 -15.47 -8.51
CA GLN A 103 0.79 -15.98 -9.20
C GLN A 103 2.01 -15.97 -8.29
N TRP A 104 2.24 -14.87 -7.55
CA TRP A 104 3.34 -14.80 -6.57
C TRP A 104 3.22 -15.90 -5.52
N LYS A 105 2.03 -16.08 -4.95
CA LYS A 105 1.78 -17.12 -3.95
C LYS A 105 2.00 -18.52 -4.50
N LYS A 106 1.62 -18.78 -5.75
CA LYS A 106 1.86 -20.05 -6.43
C LYS A 106 3.36 -20.33 -6.60
N GLU A 107 4.14 -19.34 -7.01
CA GLU A 107 5.57 -19.51 -7.31
C GLU A 107 6.46 -19.53 -6.05
N THR A 108 6.09 -18.81 -4.98
CA THR A 108 6.94 -18.68 -3.78
C THR A 108 6.37 -19.36 -2.54
N GLY A 109 5.10 -19.74 -2.55
CA GLY A 109 4.39 -20.24 -1.37
C GLY A 109 3.99 -19.13 -0.37
N THR A 110 4.37 -17.86 -0.61
CA THR A 110 4.17 -16.74 0.34
C THR A 110 3.16 -15.72 -0.19
N GLY A 111 2.51 -15.00 0.75
CA GLY A 111 1.56 -13.93 0.40
C GLY A 111 2.27 -12.59 0.13
N VAL A 112 1.57 -11.69 -0.59
CA VAL A 112 1.94 -10.28 -0.69
C VAL A 112 0.80 -9.45 -0.08
N TYR A 113 1.15 -8.56 0.85
CA TYR A 113 0.21 -7.73 1.59
C TYR A 113 0.34 -6.28 1.17
N GLU A 114 -0.78 -5.74 0.72
CA GLU A 114 -0.87 -4.38 0.21
C GLU A 114 -1.08 -3.38 1.35
N ALA A 115 -0.49 -2.18 1.20
CA ALA A 115 -0.89 -1.03 1.99
C ALA A 115 -1.19 0.16 1.09
N TYR A 116 -2.20 0.91 1.51
CA TYR A 116 -2.57 2.19 0.93
C TYR A 116 -2.12 3.32 1.84
N GLY A 117 -1.62 4.36 1.22
CA GLY A 117 -1.17 5.58 1.86
C GLY A 117 -0.70 6.60 0.84
N MET A 118 -0.20 7.70 1.33
CA MET A 118 0.34 8.80 0.54
C MET A 118 1.44 9.51 1.32
N SER A 119 2.25 10.32 0.64
CA SER A 119 3.38 11.03 1.29
C SER A 119 2.93 11.91 2.46
N GLU A 120 1.74 12.47 2.38
CA GLU A 120 1.15 13.37 3.39
C GLU A 120 0.77 12.67 4.69
N CYS A 121 0.50 11.36 4.67
CA CYS A 121 0.02 10.64 5.85
C CYS A 121 0.64 9.25 6.04
N SER A 122 1.71 8.90 5.30
CA SER A 122 2.30 7.56 5.32
C SER A 122 1.27 6.48 4.94
N THR A 123 1.49 5.22 5.28
CA THR A 123 0.51 4.15 5.09
C THR A 123 -0.45 4.08 6.27
N PHE A 124 -1.73 3.87 6.03
CA PHE A 124 -2.75 3.86 7.08
C PHE A 124 -3.89 2.85 6.88
N ILE A 125 -4.02 2.25 5.70
CA ILE A 125 -4.90 1.10 5.44
C ILE A 125 -4.03 -0.03 4.91
N SER A 126 -4.16 -1.23 5.45
CA SER A 126 -3.35 -2.36 5.00
C SER A 126 -3.98 -3.72 5.29
N ALA A 127 -3.50 -4.70 4.53
CA ALA A 127 -3.59 -6.11 4.88
C ALA A 127 -2.30 -6.57 5.58
N ASN A 128 -2.34 -7.71 6.25
CA ASN A 128 -1.17 -8.35 6.85
C ASN A 128 -1.34 -9.89 6.90
N PRO A 129 -0.32 -10.67 7.31
CA PRO A 129 -0.42 -12.12 7.37
C PRO A 129 -1.55 -12.67 8.24
N THR A 130 -1.94 -11.96 9.30
CA THR A 130 -3.00 -12.38 10.24
C THR A 130 -4.38 -11.85 9.85
N ALA A 131 -4.44 -10.76 9.08
CA ALA A 131 -5.66 -10.14 8.56
C ALA A 131 -5.51 -9.84 7.06
N PRO A 132 -5.53 -10.86 6.19
CA PRO A 132 -5.36 -10.68 4.76
C PRO A 132 -6.54 -9.93 4.13
N ALA A 133 -6.25 -9.19 3.07
CA ALA A 133 -7.28 -8.54 2.28
C ALA A 133 -8.17 -9.57 1.58
N LYS A 134 -9.47 -9.30 1.53
CA LYS A 134 -10.48 -10.15 0.90
C LYS A 134 -11.12 -9.43 -0.29
N ASN A 135 -11.50 -10.17 -1.30
CA ASN A 135 -12.30 -9.68 -2.42
C ASN A 135 -11.78 -8.37 -3.05
N GLY A 136 -10.47 -8.21 -3.20
CA GLY A 136 -9.85 -7.01 -3.79
C GLY A 136 -9.86 -5.78 -2.88
N ALA A 137 -10.12 -5.92 -1.57
CA ALA A 137 -9.95 -4.84 -0.61
C ALA A 137 -8.47 -4.45 -0.45
N LEU A 138 -8.22 -3.24 0.02
CA LEU A 138 -6.90 -2.80 0.47
C LEU A 138 -6.51 -3.44 1.81
N GLY A 139 -7.51 -3.74 2.64
CA GLY A 139 -7.39 -4.18 4.02
C GLY A 139 -8.15 -3.27 4.97
N SER A 140 -7.75 -3.23 6.23
CA SER A 140 -8.39 -2.46 7.29
C SER A 140 -7.55 -1.25 7.70
N VAL A 141 -8.18 -0.28 8.35
CA VAL A 141 -7.48 0.85 8.97
C VAL A 141 -6.52 0.31 10.03
N GLN A 142 -5.27 0.76 9.97
CA GLN A 142 -4.25 0.37 10.94
C GLN A 142 -4.57 0.92 12.33
N THR A 143 -4.27 0.15 13.36
CA THR A 143 -4.50 0.55 14.75
C THR A 143 -3.82 1.88 15.09
N GLY A 144 -4.56 2.77 15.73
CA GLY A 144 -4.09 4.10 16.10
C GLY A 144 -4.16 5.15 14.99
N ARG A 145 -4.67 4.79 13.80
CA ARG A 145 -4.94 5.75 12.73
C ARG A 145 -6.39 6.24 12.80
N HIS A 146 -6.58 7.50 12.47
CA HIS A 146 -7.88 8.17 12.52
C HIS A 146 -8.39 8.45 11.11
N ILE A 147 -9.08 7.48 10.54
CA ILE A 147 -9.52 7.49 9.12
C ILE A 147 -11.04 7.42 9.05
N ALA A 148 -11.62 8.15 8.11
CA ALA A 148 -13.05 8.08 7.79
C ALA A 148 -13.27 8.09 6.27
N LEU A 149 -14.47 7.69 5.86
CA LEU A 149 -14.99 7.92 4.52
C LEU A 149 -16.03 9.03 4.60
N LEU A 150 -15.89 10.08 3.79
CA LEU A 150 -16.74 11.28 3.83
C LEU A 150 -17.52 11.43 2.52
N THR A 151 -18.81 11.72 2.65
CA THR A 151 -19.69 12.24 1.60
C THR A 151 -19.84 13.76 1.74
N GLU A 152 -20.62 14.42 0.89
CA GLU A 152 -20.94 15.84 1.04
C GLU A 152 -21.68 16.12 2.35
N ASP A 153 -22.53 15.19 2.77
CA ASP A 153 -23.43 15.33 3.93
C ASP A 153 -22.79 14.89 5.27
N GLY A 154 -21.59 14.31 5.25
CA GLY A 154 -20.93 13.83 6.47
C GLY A 154 -20.17 12.51 6.29
N PHE A 155 -20.27 11.62 7.27
CA PHE A 155 -19.65 10.30 7.18
C PHE A 155 -20.43 9.38 6.22
N ALA A 156 -19.71 8.70 5.32
CA ALA A 156 -20.31 7.72 4.42
C ALA A 156 -20.90 6.54 5.22
N PRO A 157 -22.15 6.15 4.97
CA PRO A 157 -22.68 4.90 5.48
C PRO A 157 -21.85 3.70 5.01
N GLN A 158 -21.90 2.62 5.78
CA GLN A 158 -21.27 1.36 5.39
C GLN A 158 -21.83 0.87 4.05
N GLY A 159 -20.96 0.46 3.13
CA GLY A 159 -21.33 0.03 1.78
C GLY A 159 -21.46 1.17 0.77
N GLU A 160 -21.42 2.41 1.20
CA GLU A 160 -21.48 3.58 0.31
C GLU A 160 -20.11 4.14 -0.02
N VAL A 161 -19.99 4.77 -1.19
CA VAL A 161 -18.77 5.42 -1.63
C VAL A 161 -18.55 6.71 -0.85
N GLY A 162 -17.38 6.87 -0.25
CA GLY A 162 -16.96 8.13 0.37
C GLY A 162 -15.51 8.45 0.03
N GLN A 163 -15.16 9.71 0.17
CA GLN A 163 -13.77 10.13 0.05
C GLN A 163 -12.99 9.72 1.29
N ILE A 164 -11.87 9.04 1.11
CA ILE A 164 -10.97 8.67 2.21
C ILE A 164 -10.40 9.94 2.81
N ALA A 165 -10.53 10.08 4.11
CA ALA A 165 -10.10 11.26 4.85
C ALA A 165 -9.34 10.86 6.11
N VAL A 166 -8.35 11.69 6.49
CA VAL A 166 -7.48 11.51 7.65
C VAL A 166 -7.74 12.64 8.62
N HIS A 167 -8.04 12.30 9.88
CA HIS A 167 -8.30 13.31 10.89
C HIS A 167 -7.05 14.09 11.25
N ARG A 168 -7.19 15.39 11.54
CA ARG A 168 -6.09 16.31 11.90
C ARG A 168 -5.23 15.83 13.08
N SER A 169 -5.80 15.04 13.99
CA SER A 169 -5.08 14.44 15.11
C SER A 169 -4.40 13.10 14.80
N ASP A 170 -4.45 12.64 13.54
CA ASP A 170 -3.79 11.39 13.16
C ASP A 170 -2.27 11.52 13.30
N PRO A 171 -1.61 10.59 13.99
CA PRO A 171 -0.17 10.70 14.27
C PRO A 171 0.73 10.60 13.02
N GLY A 172 0.20 10.08 11.91
CA GLY A 172 0.94 9.96 10.65
C GLY A 172 0.67 11.09 9.66
N LEU A 173 -0.21 12.05 10.00
CA LEU A 173 -0.52 13.16 9.11
C LEU A 173 0.60 14.20 9.13
N MET A 174 0.98 14.71 7.97
CA MET A 174 1.96 15.78 7.82
C MET A 174 1.54 17.05 8.59
N LEU A 175 2.50 17.89 8.93
CA LEU A 175 2.24 19.20 9.53
C LEU A 175 1.66 20.21 8.52
N GLY A 176 1.96 20.04 7.25
CA GLY A 176 1.51 20.88 6.14
C GLY A 176 2.50 20.89 4.98
N TYR A 177 2.12 21.48 3.87
CA TYR A 177 3.01 21.74 2.74
C TYR A 177 3.92 22.92 3.07
N ARG A 178 5.23 22.74 2.83
CA ARG A 178 6.22 23.79 3.11
C ARG A 178 5.96 25.02 2.26
N ASP A 179 5.89 26.16 2.93
CA ASP A 179 5.67 27.49 2.30
C ASP A 179 4.36 27.61 1.48
N ALA A 180 3.37 26.70 1.73
CA ALA A 180 2.10 26.60 1.02
C ALA A 180 0.93 26.32 1.97
N ASN A 181 0.75 27.19 2.96
CA ASN A 181 -0.32 27.05 3.97
C ASN A 181 -1.72 27.05 3.38
N GLU A 182 -1.97 27.92 2.38
CA GLU A 182 -3.27 27.96 1.69
C GLU A 182 -3.59 26.65 0.98
N ASP A 183 -2.60 26.01 0.34
CA ASP A 183 -2.80 24.73 -0.33
C ASP A 183 -2.98 23.60 0.68
N THR A 184 -2.36 23.71 1.86
CA THR A 184 -2.60 22.80 2.96
C THR A 184 -4.06 22.90 3.43
N GLU A 185 -4.55 24.11 3.74
CA GLU A 185 -5.91 24.30 4.23
C GLU A 185 -6.99 23.94 3.21
N LYS A 186 -6.75 24.12 1.89
CA LYS A 186 -7.66 23.67 0.83
C LYS A 186 -7.90 22.15 0.82
N ARG A 187 -6.98 21.37 1.43
CA ARG A 187 -7.13 19.91 1.55
C ARG A 187 -8.04 19.51 2.71
N TYR A 188 -8.47 20.45 3.55
CA TYR A 188 -9.27 20.13 4.71
C TYR A 188 -10.76 20.44 4.50
N ARG A 189 -11.58 19.58 5.10
CA ARG A 189 -13.00 19.84 5.35
C ARG A 189 -13.23 19.65 6.86
N GLY A 190 -13.34 20.78 7.58
CA GLY A 190 -13.29 20.78 9.04
C GLY A 190 -11.94 20.20 9.52
N ASP A 191 -11.97 19.18 10.36
CA ASP A 191 -10.76 18.53 10.89
C ASP A 191 -10.27 17.36 10.04
N TRP A 192 -10.81 17.16 8.83
CA TRP A 192 -10.51 16.04 7.97
C TRP A 192 -9.71 16.45 6.74
N PHE A 193 -8.48 15.95 6.65
CA PHE A 193 -7.63 16.04 5.45
C PHE A 193 -8.18 15.11 4.38
N LEU A 194 -8.51 15.64 3.21
CA LEU A 194 -9.07 14.90 2.09
C LEU A 194 -7.96 14.33 1.22
N THR A 195 -7.91 13.01 1.06
CA THR A 195 -6.87 12.35 0.24
C THR A 195 -7.05 12.56 -1.26
N GLY A 196 -8.27 12.82 -1.71
CA GLY A 196 -8.65 12.83 -3.12
C GLY A 196 -9.03 11.46 -3.64
N ASP A 197 -8.91 10.42 -2.83
CA ASP A 197 -9.22 9.04 -3.17
C ASP A 197 -10.58 8.61 -2.63
N LEU A 198 -11.28 7.76 -3.36
CA LEU A 198 -12.58 7.22 -2.99
C LEU A 198 -12.44 5.78 -2.48
N GLY A 199 -13.28 5.43 -1.53
CA GLY A 199 -13.35 4.08 -0.97
C GLY A 199 -14.75 3.69 -0.53
N VAL A 200 -14.92 2.41 -0.24
CA VAL A 200 -16.12 1.83 0.36
C VAL A 200 -15.71 0.99 1.55
N LEU A 201 -16.34 1.20 2.68
CA LEU A 201 -16.18 0.35 3.86
C LEU A 201 -17.14 -0.85 3.77
N SER A 202 -16.59 -2.05 3.68
CA SER A 202 -17.36 -3.30 3.64
C SER A 202 -17.85 -3.71 5.04
N GLU A 203 -18.76 -4.70 5.08
CA GLU A 203 -19.34 -5.21 6.35
C GLU A 203 -18.29 -5.81 7.28
N ASP A 204 -17.21 -6.38 6.74
CA ASP A 204 -16.11 -6.95 7.51
C ASP A 204 -15.04 -5.92 7.94
N GLY A 205 -15.31 -4.62 7.75
CA GLY A 205 -14.44 -3.53 8.18
C GLY A 205 -13.23 -3.28 7.26
N GLN A 206 -13.19 -3.89 6.07
CA GLN A 206 -12.15 -3.63 5.09
C GLN A 206 -12.54 -2.50 4.14
N ILE A 207 -11.55 -1.78 3.61
CA ILE A 207 -11.77 -0.67 2.67
C ILE A 207 -11.41 -1.12 1.26
N HIS A 208 -12.36 -0.94 0.33
CA HIS A 208 -12.16 -1.13 -1.09
C HIS A 208 -11.86 0.20 -1.76
N TYR A 209 -10.77 0.28 -2.51
CA TYR A 209 -10.40 1.45 -3.29
C TYR A 209 -11.29 1.58 -4.53
N LYS A 210 -11.79 2.79 -4.78
CA LYS A 210 -12.70 3.10 -5.90
C LYS A 210 -12.13 4.08 -6.93
N GLY A 211 -10.87 4.47 -6.77
CA GLY A 211 -10.19 5.40 -7.66
C GLY A 211 -10.08 6.80 -7.08
N ARG A 212 -9.59 7.71 -7.91
CA ARG A 212 -9.47 9.12 -7.59
C ARG A 212 -10.80 9.84 -7.78
N ASN A 213 -11.09 10.81 -6.93
CA ASN A 213 -12.30 11.63 -7.07
C ASN A 213 -12.26 12.54 -8.31
N ASP A 214 -11.06 12.99 -8.69
CA ASP A 214 -10.79 13.83 -9.86
C ASP A 214 -10.73 13.05 -11.20
N ASP A 215 -10.48 11.74 -11.17
CA ASP A 215 -10.42 10.87 -12.36
C ASP A 215 -11.77 10.26 -12.73
N MET A 216 -12.83 10.44 -11.90
CA MET A 216 -14.14 9.88 -12.15
C MET A 216 -14.77 10.47 -13.43
N MET A 217 -15.06 9.61 -14.39
CA MET A 217 -15.66 9.97 -15.67
C MET A 217 -17.20 10.06 -15.57
N ASN A 218 -17.80 10.98 -16.32
CA ASN A 218 -19.25 11.01 -16.53
C ASN A 218 -19.59 10.32 -17.86
N ALA A 219 -20.18 9.14 -17.80
CA ALA A 219 -20.65 8.38 -18.95
C ALA A 219 -22.17 8.32 -18.95
N GLY A 220 -22.83 9.18 -19.75
CA GLY A 220 -24.29 9.18 -19.88
C GLY A 220 -25.06 9.46 -18.57
N GLY A 221 -24.48 10.26 -17.66
CA GLY A 221 -25.08 10.58 -16.35
C GLY A 221 -24.65 9.65 -15.22
N TYR A 222 -23.87 8.62 -15.52
CA TYR A 222 -23.25 7.73 -14.50
C TYR A 222 -21.82 8.13 -14.22
N ARG A 223 -21.42 8.11 -12.96
CA ARG A 223 -20.01 8.27 -12.55
C ARG A 223 -19.33 6.91 -12.66
N VAL A 224 -18.34 6.82 -13.54
CA VAL A 224 -17.60 5.59 -13.85
C VAL A 224 -16.13 5.77 -13.46
N SER A 225 -15.59 4.84 -12.70
CA SER A 225 -14.17 4.81 -12.36
C SER A 225 -13.36 4.23 -13.53
N PRO A 226 -12.21 4.82 -13.91
CA PRO A 226 -11.28 4.19 -14.85
C PRO A 226 -10.92 2.76 -14.46
N LEU A 227 -10.77 2.47 -13.18
CA LEU A 227 -10.47 1.12 -12.66
C LEU A 227 -11.57 0.10 -12.95
N GLU A 228 -12.85 0.53 -12.94
CA GLU A 228 -13.97 -0.35 -13.29
C GLU A 228 -13.98 -0.68 -14.79
N VAL A 229 -13.61 0.30 -15.63
CA VAL A 229 -13.44 0.10 -17.07
C VAL A 229 -12.27 -0.83 -17.37
N GLU A 230 -11.13 -0.59 -16.76
CA GLU A 230 -9.94 -1.42 -16.91
C GLU A 230 -10.19 -2.87 -16.45
N ALA A 231 -10.87 -3.06 -15.32
CA ALA A 231 -11.22 -4.39 -14.83
C ALA A 231 -12.19 -5.15 -15.75
N ALA A 232 -13.05 -4.44 -16.50
CA ALA A 232 -13.96 -5.04 -17.47
C ALA A 232 -13.29 -5.38 -18.80
N LEU A 233 -12.11 -4.82 -19.10
CA LEU A 233 -11.36 -5.04 -20.34
C LEU A 233 -10.26 -6.10 -20.21
N LEU A 234 -9.96 -6.58 -18.99
CA LEU A 234 -8.99 -7.62 -18.67
C LEU A 234 -9.65 -8.99 -18.54
#